data_652e83b09672da797a48edd9b02f8411
#
_entry.id   652e83b09672da797a48edd9b02f8411
#
_cell.length_a   1.000
_cell.length_b   1.000
_cell.length_c   1.000
_cell.angle_alpha   90.00
_cell.angle_beta   90.00
_cell.angle_gamma   90.00
#
_symmetry.space_group_name_H-M   'P 1'
#
loop_
_entity.id
_entity.type
_entity.pdbx_description
1 polymer ?
#
loop_
_entity_poly.entity_id
_entity_poly.type
_entity_poly.pdbx_seq_one_letter_code
_entity_poly.pdbx_strand_id
1 'polypeptide(L)'
;MRLSPTFFMLLLCCSVLALGACRKPAPPPVKLTRGGELYGRMCAVCHGENGEGYKADQAPRLAQPDFQGSVTDEYLREAIKSGRSGTTMSAWSNARGGPLSSSDVEELVKFLRTWRTAEAVSLDEHSVTGEMARGENTFARECVRCHGTRGVGGPNLHIGNPQLLQSASNGFLRYAIKNGRTGTLMPAFSKTLKGDEIEDLVTLLRAWSLPPPPAAAPVPPPPIPLGPVPLNPKGRDPVGFKAQAAGPNALTATTPLEVIHAELEHGARMVLLDARAQSDYMSQHIAGAVSVPFFDPSPYLAKLPKNAWLVCYCGCPHAESGTLAAKLVAAGFKKVTVLDEGLGAWVNKKYPLSSGTKP
;
A
#
# COMPACT_ATOMS: atom_id res chain seq x y z
N MET A 1 8.71 -48.34 -82.36
CA MET A 1 8.60 -49.30 -81.25
C MET A 1 8.37 -48.49 -79.96
N ARG A 2 7.22 -48.67 -79.37
CA ARG A 2 6.70 -47.80 -78.28
C ARG A 2 6.97 -48.52 -76.95
N LEU A 3 7.60 -47.78 -76.02
CA LEU A 3 7.76 -48.22 -74.65
C LEU A 3 6.87 -47.30 -73.73
N SER A 4 6.03 -47.99 -72.99
CA SER A 4 5.09 -47.41 -72.04
C SER A 4 5.77 -47.09 -70.71
N PRO A 5 5.49 -45.94 -70.05
CA PRO A 5 6.01 -45.70 -68.71
C PRO A 5 4.99 -46.10 -67.65
N THR A 6 5.44 -46.94 -66.76
CA THR A 6 4.76 -47.38 -65.52
C THR A 6 4.67 -46.26 -64.51
N PHE A 7 3.44 -45.95 -64.05
CA PHE A 7 3.11 -45.04 -62.99
C PHE A 7 3.54 -45.60 -61.64
N PHE A 8 4.45 -44.93 -60.95
CA PHE A 8 4.82 -45.21 -59.56
C PHE A 8 4.02 -44.30 -58.63
N MET A 9 3.01 -44.84 -57.98
CA MET A 9 2.16 -44.12 -57.01
C MET A 9 2.79 -44.22 -55.63
N LEU A 10 3.47 -43.15 -55.16
CA LEU A 10 3.98 -43.05 -53.83
C LEU A 10 2.84 -42.66 -52.88
N LEU A 11 2.44 -43.58 -52.01
CA LEU A 11 1.59 -43.31 -50.86
C LEU A 11 2.42 -42.54 -49.80
N LEU A 12 2.15 -41.26 -49.66
CA LEU A 12 2.68 -40.46 -48.54
C LEU A 12 1.79 -40.69 -47.33
N CYS A 13 2.25 -41.55 -46.41
CA CYS A 13 1.61 -41.75 -45.10
C CYS A 13 1.95 -40.60 -44.19
N CYS A 14 1.05 -39.59 -44.09
CA CYS A 14 1.16 -38.49 -43.10
C CYS A 14 0.88 -39.04 -41.70
N SER A 15 1.95 -39.38 -40.98
CA SER A 15 1.90 -39.67 -39.54
C SER A 15 1.77 -38.36 -38.79
N VAL A 16 0.55 -37.99 -38.40
CA VAL A 16 0.28 -36.89 -37.48
C VAL A 16 0.66 -37.38 -36.08
N LEU A 17 1.88 -37.05 -35.64
CA LEU A 17 2.29 -37.14 -34.24
C LEU A 17 1.50 -36.13 -33.44
N ALA A 18 0.43 -36.55 -32.79
CA ALA A 18 -0.26 -35.79 -31.77
C ALA A 18 0.67 -35.63 -30.56
N LEU A 19 1.40 -34.51 -30.48
CA LEU A 19 2.08 -34.08 -29.29
C LEU A 19 1.01 -33.70 -28.24
N GLY A 20 0.56 -34.72 -27.52
CA GLY A 20 -0.23 -34.54 -26.31
C GLY A 20 0.63 -33.78 -25.27
N ALA A 21 0.56 -32.46 -25.29
CA ALA A 21 1.10 -31.66 -24.21
C ALA A 21 0.39 -32.10 -22.92
N CYS A 22 1.07 -32.90 -22.08
CA CYS A 22 0.67 -33.15 -20.71
C CYS A 22 0.56 -31.81 -19.99
N ARG A 23 -0.60 -31.15 -20.06
CA ARG A 23 -0.93 -30.06 -19.14
C ARG A 23 -0.98 -30.70 -17.77
N LYS A 24 0.03 -30.38 -16.92
CA LYS A 24 -0.10 -30.64 -15.47
C LYS A 24 -1.45 -30.11 -15.04
N PRO A 25 -2.28 -30.89 -14.34
CA PRO A 25 -3.52 -30.40 -13.80
C PRO A 25 -3.19 -29.16 -12.95
N ALA A 26 -3.98 -28.09 -13.13
CA ALA A 26 -3.86 -26.92 -12.30
C ALA A 26 -3.95 -27.38 -10.83
N PRO A 27 -3.09 -26.89 -9.94
CA PRO A 27 -3.20 -27.23 -8.52
C PRO A 27 -4.63 -26.88 -8.08
N PRO A 28 -5.22 -27.68 -7.17
CA PRO A 28 -6.55 -27.39 -6.63
C PRO A 28 -6.54 -25.97 -6.06
N PRO A 29 -7.66 -25.22 -6.15
CA PRO A 29 -7.74 -23.87 -5.64
C PRO A 29 -7.30 -23.90 -4.18
N VAL A 30 -6.22 -23.19 -3.87
CA VAL A 30 -5.76 -23.02 -2.50
C VAL A 30 -6.89 -22.31 -1.78
N LYS A 31 -7.52 -22.99 -0.81
CA LYS A 31 -8.53 -22.37 0.03
C LYS A 31 -7.82 -21.25 0.78
N LEU A 32 -8.06 -20.01 0.34
CA LEU A 32 -7.44 -18.84 0.97
C LEU A 32 -7.82 -18.84 2.45
N THR A 33 -6.82 -18.74 3.30
CA THR A 33 -7.06 -18.51 4.73
C THR A 33 -7.69 -17.14 4.91
N ARG A 34 -8.38 -16.90 6.03
CA ARG A 34 -8.93 -15.58 6.36
C ARG A 34 -7.86 -14.48 6.25
N GLY A 35 -6.65 -14.74 6.75
CA GLY A 35 -5.51 -13.82 6.62
C GLY A 35 -5.12 -13.54 5.16
N GLY A 36 -5.11 -14.57 4.32
CA GLY A 36 -4.83 -14.44 2.88
C GLY A 36 -5.89 -13.62 2.14
N GLU A 37 -7.18 -13.81 2.45
CA GLU A 37 -8.26 -13.00 1.90
C GLU A 37 -8.15 -11.52 2.30
N LEU A 38 -7.88 -11.24 3.57
CA LEU A 38 -7.68 -9.89 4.08
C LEU A 38 -6.46 -9.22 3.43
N TYR A 39 -5.36 -9.95 3.33
CA TYR A 39 -4.14 -9.47 2.69
C TYR A 39 -4.38 -9.09 1.24
N GLY A 40 -4.99 -9.97 0.45
CA GLY A 40 -5.29 -9.71 -0.95
C GLY A 40 -6.18 -8.49 -1.17
N ARG A 41 -7.14 -8.27 -0.26
CA ARG A 41 -8.07 -7.13 -0.36
C ARG A 41 -7.47 -5.79 0.01
N MET A 42 -6.57 -5.74 1.01
CA MET A 42 -6.17 -4.50 1.69
C MET A 42 -4.68 -4.19 1.57
N CYS A 43 -3.82 -5.22 1.53
CA CYS A 43 -2.37 -5.05 1.64
C CYS A 43 -1.64 -5.21 0.31
N ALA A 44 -2.11 -6.15 -0.53
CA ALA A 44 -1.45 -6.54 -1.77
C ALA A 44 -1.30 -5.38 -2.77
N VAL A 45 -2.21 -4.41 -2.75
CA VAL A 45 -2.18 -3.21 -3.62
C VAL A 45 -0.88 -2.41 -3.49
N CYS A 46 -0.28 -2.41 -2.30
CA CYS A 46 0.99 -1.74 -2.01
C CYS A 46 2.15 -2.73 -1.85
N HIS A 47 1.92 -3.83 -1.12
CA HIS A 47 2.95 -4.79 -0.76
C HIS A 47 3.15 -5.93 -1.78
N GLY A 48 2.31 -6.00 -2.82
CA GLY A 48 2.31 -7.06 -3.83
C GLY A 48 1.58 -8.31 -3.39
N GLU A 49 1.13 -9.13 -4.34
CA GLU A 49 0.33 -10.33 -4.06
C GLU A 49 1.08 -11.38 -3.23
N ASN A 50 2.41 -11.45 -3.41
CA ASN A 50 3.28 -12.39 -2.71
C ASN A 50 4.21 -11.68 -1.71
N GLY A 51 3.88 -10.47 -1.28
CA GLY A 51 4.70 -9.69 -0.35
C GLY A 51 6.02 -9.19 -0.93
N GLU A 52 6.12 -9.11 -2.27
CA GLU A 52 7.32 -8.69 -2.99
C GLU A 52 7.64 -7.19 -2.83
N GLY A 53 6.71 -6.39 -2.34
CA GLY A 53 6.88 -4.97 -2.06
C GLY A 53 6.95 -4.06 -3.29
N TYR A 54 7.05 -2.77 -3.04
CA TYR A 54 7.32 -1.71 -4.02
C TYR A 54 6.30 -1.63 -5.17
N LYS A 55 5.06 -2.04 -4.94
CA LYS A 55 3.97 -1.86 -5.91
C LYS A 55 3.42 -0.44 -5.86
N ALA A 56 3.36 0.13 -4.68
CA ALA A 56 3.02 1.52 -4.46
C ALA A 56 3.80 2.06 -3.26
N ASP A 57 4.14 3.34 -3.32
CA ASP A 57 4.53 4.18 -2.18
C ASP A 57 5.69 3.65 -1.34
N GLN A 58 6.64 2.98 -1.97
CA GLN A 58 7.82 2.37 -1.33
C GLN A 58 7.45 1.35 -0.25
N ALA A 59 6.24 0.77 -0.33
CA ALA A 59 5.81 -0.26 0.60
C ALA A 59 6.83 -1.40 0.67
N PRO A 60 7.34 -1.76 1.85
CA PRO A 60 8.45 -2.70 1.96
C PRO A 60 8.05 -4.12 1.55
N ARG A 61 9.07 -4.91 1.20
CA ARG A 61 8.95 -6.34 0.91
C ARG A 61 8.66 -7.10 2.20
N LEU A 62 7.45 -7.62 2.35
CA LEU A 62 7.03 -8.35 3.56
C LEU A 62 7.50 -9.82 3.54
N ALA A 63 7.61 -10.43 2.35
CA ALA A 63 8.04 -11.82 2.20
C ALA A 63 9.58 -11.99 2.19
N GLN A 64 10.35 -10.93 2.44
CA GLN A 64 11.80 -11.02 2.43
C GLN A 64 12.32 -11.87 3.61
N PRO A 65 13.20 -12.86 3.38
CA PRO A 65 13.71 -13.75 4.44
C PRO A 65 14.34 -13.01 5.62
N ASP A 66 15.20 -12.00 5.37
CA ASP A 66 15.86 -11.22 6.42
C ASP A 66 14.86 -10.45 7.28
N PHE A 67 13.80 -9.93 6.66
CA PHE A 67 12.72 -9.27 7.37
C PHE A 67 11.93 -10.28 8.21
N GLN A 68 11.46 -11.38 7.59
CA GLN A 68 10.68 -12.41 8.26
C GLN A 68 11.44 -13.10 9.40
N GLY A 69 12.76 -13.27 9.26
CA GLY A 69 13.61 -13.84 10.30
C GLY A 69 13.91 -12.88 11.46
N SER A 70 13.85 -11.56 11.23
CA SER A 70 14.27 -10.55 12.22
C SER A 70 13.13 -9.79 12.88
N VAL A 71 11.91 -9.82 12.37
CA VAL A 71 10.76 -9.16 13.02
C VAL A 71 10.05 -10.10 13.99
N THR A 72 9.47 -9.53 15.04
CA THR A 72 8.58 -10.24 15.96
C THR A 72 7.14 -10.22 15.47
N ASP A 73 6.27 -11.10 16.00
CA ASP A 73 4.83 -11.03 15.73
C ASP A 73 4.24 -9.72 16.25
N GLU A 74 4.76 -9.23 17.39
CA GLU A 74 4.33 -7.94 17.94
C GLU A 74 4.64 -6.77 17.01
N TYR A 75 5.84 -6.77 16.39
CA TYR A 75 6.15 -5.76 15.38
C TYR A 75 5.13 -5.76 14.22
N LEU A 76 4.79 -6.95 13.69
CA LEU A 76 3.82 -7.08 12.61
C LEU A 76 2.43 -6.64 13.07
N ARG A 77 2.02 -7.07 14.27
CA ARG A 77 0.75 -6.71 14.87
C ARG A 77 0.60 -5.20 15.04
N GLU A 78 1.58 -4.55 15.64
CA GLU A 78 1.55 -3.10 15.84
C GLU A 78 1.65 -2.32 14.52
N ALA A 79 2.41 -2.81 13.53
CA ALA A 79 2.45 -2.21 12.21
C ALA A 79 1.07 -2.21 11.52
N ILE A 80 0.34 -3.31 11.62
CA ILE A 80 -1.01 -3.44 11.04
C ILE A 80 -2.01 -2.60 11.85
N LYS A 81 -2.02 -2.72 13.17
CA LYS A 81 -2.96 -2.00 14.04
C LYS A 81 -2.86 -0.49 13.92
N SER A 82 -1.64 0.01 14.00
CA SER A 82 -1.37 1.44 14.17
C SER A 82 -0.99 2.16 12.89
N GLY A 83 -0.69 1.41 11.82
CA GLY A 83 -0.17 1.99 10.60
C GLY A 83 1.19 2.68 10.81
N ARG A 84 1.48 3.66 9.94
CA ARG A 84 2.69 4.49 10.00
C ARG A 84 2.29 5.94 9.72
N SER A 85 2.04 6.71 10.76
CA SER A 85 1.61 8.12 10.64
C SER A 85 2.54 8.92 9.74
N GLY A 86 1.97 9.76 8.88
CA GLY A 86 2.74 10.53 7.89
C GLY A 86 3.21 9.72 6.67
N THR A 87 2.73 8.49 6.53
CA THR A 87 2.87 7.67 5.32
C THR A 87 1.51 7.18 4.86
N THR A 88 1.45 6.47 3.74
CA THR A 88 0.22 5.86 3.21
C THR A 88 -0.15 4.53 3.87
N MET A 89 0.65 4.04 4.83
CA MET A 89 0.31 2.86 5.62
C MET A 89 -0.72 3.21 6.69
N SER A 90 -1.98 3.02 6.37
CA SER A 90 -3.14 3.30 7.23
C SER A 90 -3.12 2.51 8.53
N ALA A 91 -3.80 3.03 9.56
CA ALA A 91 -4.14 2.25 10.76
C ALA A 91 -5.33 1.33 10.43
N TRP A 92 -5.12 0.02 10.46
CA TRP A 92 -6.12 -0.95 10.03
C TRP A 92 -7.01 -1.47 11.16
N SER A 93 -6.61 -1.32 12.43
CA SER A 93 -7.42 -1.77 13.57
C SER A 93 -8.71 -0.97 13.71
N ASN A 94 -9.81 -1.66 14.02
CA ASN A 94 -11.09 -1.03 14.34
C ASN A 94 -11.01 -0.10 15.55
N ALA A 95 -10.12 -0.37 16.51
CA ALA A 95 -9.83 0.51 17.63
C ALA A 95 -9.25 1.88 17.19
N ARG A 96 -8.77 2.00 15.95
CA ARG A 96 -8.23 3.23 15.36
C ARG A 96 -9.02 3.70 14.13
N GLY A 97 -10.24 3.18 13.94
CA GLY A 97 -11.11 3.55 12.82
C GLY A 97 -10.90 2.73 11.55
N GLY A 98 -10.03 1.73 11.58
CA GLY A 98 -9.86 0.79 10.48
C GLY A 98 -10.92 -0.31 10.48
N PRO A 99 -10.93 -1.19 9.47
CA PRO A 99 -11.94 -2.23 9.32
C PRO A 99 -11.64 -3.54 10.06
N LEU A 100 -10.42 -3.73 10.61
CA LEU A 100 -9.97 -5.01 11.13
C LEU A 100 -10.24 -5.16 12.62
N SER A 101 -10.88 -6.26 13.00
CA SER A 101 -10.95 -6.70 14.38
C SER A 101 -9.58 -7.20 14.87
N SER A 102 -9.42 -7.35 16.18
CA SER A 102 -8.20 -7.94 16.74
C SER A 102 -7.94 -9.37 16.22
N SER A 103 -9.00 -10.16 16.00
CA SER A 103 -8.87 -11.51 15.42
C SER A 103 -8.44 -11.45 13.94
N ASP A 104 -8.90 -10.49 13.15
CA ASP A 104 -8.45 -10.31 11.77
C ASP A 104 -6.97 -9.95 11.71
N VAL A 105 -6.48 -9.14 12.64
CA VAL A 105 -5.05 -8.80 12.76
C VAL A 105 -4.21 -10.05 13.04
N GLU A 106 -4.67 -10.91 13.96
CA GLU A 106 -3.96 -12.18 14.24
C GLU A 106 -3.95 -13.12 13.02
N GLU A 107 -5.04 -13.21 12.28
CA GLU A 107 -5.09 -14.00 11.06
C GLU A 107 -4.15 -13.44 9.96
N LEU A 108 -4.01 -12.14 9.85
CA LEU A 108 -3.03 -11.51 8.98
C LEU A 108 -1.59 -11.82 9.42
N VAL A 109 -1.27 -11.72 10.70
CA VAL A 109 0.07 -12.07 11.22
C VAL A 109 0.39 -13.52 10.91
N LYS A 110 -0.53 -14.46 11.15
CA LYS A 110 -0.37 -15.88 10.79
C LYS A 110 -0.11 -16.05 9.27
N PHE A 111 -0.87 -15.34 8.44
CA PHE A 111 -0.67 -15.39 6.99
C PHE A 111 0.71 -14.86 6.59
N LEU A 112 1.14 -13.71 7.10
CA LEU A 112 2.47 -13.15 6.81
C LEU A 112 3.59 -14.11 7.23
N ARG A 113 3.39 -14.88 8.31
CA ARG A 113 4.36 -15.89 8.76
C ARG A 113 4.47 -17.11 7.83
N THR A 114 3.51 -17.35 6.95
CA THR A 114 3.66 -18.41 5.92
C THR A 114 4.80 -18.13 4.94
N TRP A 115 5.25 -16.88 4.85
CA TRP A 115 6.42 -16.50 4.04
C TRP A 115 7.76 -16.68 4.74
N ARG A 116 7.74 -17.04 6.01
CA ARG A 116 8.97 -17.27 6.76
C ARG A 116 9.55 -18.64 6.39
N THR A 117 10.64 -18.64 5.64
CA THR A 117 11.30 -19.85 5.12
C THR A 117 12.48 -20.31 5.97
N ALA A 118 12.91 -19.52 6.95
CA ALA A 118 14.03 -19.81 7.83
C ALA A 118 13.66 -19.61 9.30
N GLU A 119 14.46 -20.13 10.21
CA GLU A 119 14.30 -19.89 11.64
C GLU A 119 14.47 -18.40 11.99
N ALA A 120 13.94 -18.02 13.16
CA ALA A 120 14.15 -16.68 13.70
C ALA A 120 15.64 -16.43 13.92
N VAL A 121 16.06 -15.25 13.51
CA VAL A 121 17.41 -14.79 13.83
C VAL A 121 17.48 -14.47 15.33
N SER A 122 18.52 -14.95 16.00
CA SER A 122 18.82 -14.49 17.35
C SER A 122 19.27 -13.03 17.30
N LEU A 123 18.47 -12.14 17.86
CA LEU A 123 18.71 -10.71 17.87
C LEU A 123 19.47 -10.32 19.13
N ASP A 124 20.42 -9.43 18.99
CA ASP A 124 21.15 -8.82 20.09
C ASP A 124 20.33 -7.65 20.69
N GLU A 125 19.64 -7.92 21.78
CA GLU A 125 18.67 -7.00 22.42
C GLU A 125 19.24 -6.18 23.59
N HIS A 126 20.58 -6.11 23.73
CA HIS A 126 21.17 -5.31 24.80
C HIS A 126 20.73 -3.82 24.71
N SER A 127 20.85 -3.10 25.81
CA SER A 127 20.56 -1.68 25.87
C SER A 127 21.49 -0.89 24.94
N VAL A 128 20.98 0.21 24.38
CA VAL A 128 21.81 1.09 23.53
C VAL A 128 22.89 1.79 24.35
N THR A 129 24.11 1.82 23.84
CA THR A 129 25.28 2.37 24.52
C THR A 129 26.03 3.41 23.69
N GLY A 130 25.50 3.75 22.49
CA GLY A 130 26.13 4.69 21.58
C GLY A 130 25.93 6.15 21.93
N GLU A 131 26.57 7.03 21.17
CA GLU A 131 26.47 8.48 21.31
C GLU A 131 25.67 9.09 20.15
N MET A 132 24.63 9.83 20.47
CA MET A 132 23.70 10.44 19.50
C MET A 132 24.41 11.34 18.49
N ALA A 133 25.33 12.22 18.96
CA ALA A 133 26.06 13.16 18.07
C ALA A 133 26.95 12.45 17.04
N ARG A 134 27.59 11.33 17.42
CA ARG A 134 28.34 10.51 16.47
C ARG A 134 27.41 9.81 15.51
N GLY A 135 26.25 9.34 16.01
CA GLY A 135 25.19 8.74 15.19
C GLY A 135 24.67 9.71 14.13
N GLU A 136 24.47 10.99 14.47
CA GLU A 136 24.07 12.03 13.50
C GLU A 136 25.09 12.20 12.38
N ASN A 137 26.38 12.25 12.70
CA ASN A 137 27.45 12.35 11.71
C ASN A 137 27.49 11.12 10.79
N THR A 138 27.37 9.94 11.37
CA THR A 138 27.37 8.67 10.60
C THR A 138 26.11 8.59 9.73
N PHE A 139 24.96 8.97 10.25
CA PHE A 139 23.71 9.01 9.50
C PHE A 139 23.76 9.98 8.33
N ALA A 140 24.30 11.19 8.55
CA ALA A 140 24.48 12.19 7.49
C ALA A 140 25.38 11.68 6.35
N ARG A 141 26.43 10.95 6.68
CA ARG A 141 27.38 10.42 5.72
C ARG A 141 26.83 9.23 4.93
N GLU A 142 26.15 8.29 5.61
CA GLU A 142 25.83 6.98 5.03
C GLU A 142 24.35 6.79 4.68
N CYS A 143 23.43 7.45 5.37
CA CYS A 143 22.00 7.07 5.37
C CYS A 143 21.10 8.12 4.71
N VAL A 144 21.40 9.42 4.85
CA VAL A 144 20.55 10.55 4.41
C VAL A 144 20.19 10.46 2.94
N ARG A 145 21.12 10.08 2.07
CA ARG A 145 20.88 9.98 0.63
C ARG A 145 19.69 9.09 0.28
N CYS A 146 19.48 8.03 1.04
CA CYS A 146 18.43 7.04 0.80
C CYS A 146 17.20 7.26 1.68
N HIS A 147 17.39 7.68 2.93
CA HIS A 147 16.30 7.78 3.91
C HIS A 147 15.85 9.21 4.20
N GLY A 148 16.53 10.21 3.66
CA GLY A 148 16.24 11.62 3.90
C GLY A 148 16.67 12.12 5.27
N THR A 149 16.54 13.43 5.50
CA THR A 149 16.88 14.07 6.76
C THR A 149 16.01 13.51 7.88
N ARG A 150 16.65 13.11 8.99
CA ARG A 150 15.97 12.43 10.10
C ARG A 150 15.20 11.16 9.69
N GLY A 151 15.67 10.47 8.64
CA GLY A 151 15.08 9.22 8.19
C GLY A 151 13.71 9.36 7.50
N VAL A 152 13.36 10.56 7.03
CA VAL A 152 12.10 10.84 6.32
C VAL A 152 12.33 11.67 5.07
N GLY A 153 11.45 11.54 4.08
CA GLY A 153 11.52 12.34 2.85
C GLY A 153 12.55 11.86 1.82
N GLY A 154 13.24 10.77 2.08
CA GLY A 154 14.12 10.13 1.09
C GLY A 154 13.34 9.21 0.13
N PRO A 155 14.04 8.67 -0.91
CA PRO A 155 13.41 7.80 -1.89
C PRO A 155 13.11 6.37 -1.38
N ASN A 156 13.47 6.04 -0.16
CA ASN A 156 13.26 4.73 0.45
C ASN A 156 12.47 4.83 1.76
N LEU A 157 12.26 3.68 2.41
CA LEU A 157 11.47 3.56 3.64
C LEU A 157 11.78 4.67 4.65
N HIS A 158 10.76 5.29 5.21
CA HIS A 158 10.85 6.31 6.26
C HIS A 158 11.21 5.67 7.61
N ILE A 159 12.51 5.42 7.81
CA ILE A 159 13.03 4.78 9.03
C ILE A 159 12.97 5.67 10.27
N GLY A 160 12.80 6.98 10.10
CA GLY A 160 12.56 7.93 11.20
C GLY A 160 11.11 7.98 11.67
N ASN A 161 10.23 7.11 11.15
CA ASN A 161 8.83 7.06 11.56
C ASN A 161 8.70 6.60 13.03
N PRO A 162 8.05 7.39 13.91
CA PRO A 162 7.97 7.08 15.34
C PRO A 162 7.31 5.73 15.64
N GLN A 163 6.24 5.35 14.96
CA GLN A 163 5.54 4.07 15.19
C GLN A 163 6.41 2.88 14.74
N LEU A 164 7.20 3.04 13.66
CA LEU A 164 8.16 2.04 13.26
C LEU A 164 9.20 1.86 14.37
N LEU A 165 9.78 2.95 14.85
CA LEU A 165 10.84 2.93 15.87
C LEU A 165 10.34 2.43 17.21
N GLN A 166 9.10 2.69 17.60
CA GLN A 166 8.49 2.16 18.82
C GLN A 166 8.30 0.63 18.75
N SER A 167 7.88 0.11 17.60
CA SER A 167 7.63 -1.32 17.42
C SER A 167 8.89 -2.14 17.11
N ALA A 168 9.93 -1.53 16.55
CA ALA A 168 11.20 -2.17 16.26
C ALA A 168 12.03 -2.36 17.52
N SER A 169 12.56 -3.56 17.76
CA SER A 169 13.49 -3.80 18.87
C SER A 169 14.89 -3.24 18.57
N ASN A 170 15.72 -3.10 19.61
CA ASN A 170 17.13 -2.68 19.42
C ASN A 170 17.87 -3.67 18.54
N GLY A 171 17.68 -4.96 18.79
CA GLY A 171 18.30 -6.02 18.01
C GLY A 171 17.86 -6.01 16.56
N PHE A 172 16.58 -5.74 16.29
CA PHE A 172 16.10 -5.58 14.91
C PHE A 172 16.80 -4.43 14.19
N LEU A 173 16.96 -3.28 14.85
CA LEU A 173 17.66 -2.12 14.25
C LEU A 173 19.13 -2.44 13.98
N ARG A 174 19.85 -3.03 14.96
CA ARG A 174 21.23 -3.51 14.80
C ARG A 174 21.36 -4.46 13.62
N TYR A 175 20.50 -5.47 13.61
CA TYR A 175 20.50 -6.49 12.55
C TYR A 175 20.28 -5.86 11.18
N ALA A 176 19.30 -4.96 11.06
CA ALA A 176 18.98 -4.28 9.81
C ALA A 176 20.15 -3.46 9.27
N ILE A 177 20.85 -2.71 10.13
CA ILE A 177 22.01 -1.90 9.74
C ILE A 177 23.19 -2.81 9.40
N LYS A 178 23.50 -3.76 10.28
CA LYS A 178 24.65 -4.66 10.13
C LYS A 178 24.58 -5.50 8.87
N ASN A 179 23.41 -6.09 8.58
CA ASN A 179 23.25 -7.08 7.50
C ASN A 179 22.60 -6.51 6.23
N GLY A 180 22.05 -5.29 6.29
CA GLY A 180 21.28 -4.74 5.20
C GLY A 180 19.95 -5.50 4.95
N ARG A 181 19.47 -5.42 3.72
CA ARG A 181 18.26 -6.12 3.26
C ARG A 181 18.53 -6.77 1.91
N THR A 182 18.68 -8.08 1.90
CA THR A 182 19.00 -8.87 0.70
C THR A 182 18.02 -8.59 -0.44
N GLY A 183 18.53 -8.34 -1.63
CA GLY A 183 17.71 -8.03 -2.81
C GLY A 183 17.06 -6.65 -2.81
N THR A 184 17.52 -5.73 -1.96
CA THR A 184 17.15 -4.31 -1.95
C THR A 184 18.40 -3.43 -2.11
N LEU A 185 18.20 -2.10 -2.17
CA LEU A 185 19.28 -1.13 -2.21
C LEU A 185 19.92 -0.88 -0.82
N MET A 186 19.41 -1.48 0.26
CA MET A 186 19.96 -1.34 1.61
C MET A 186 21.17 -2.27 1.77
N PRO A 187 22.42 -1.76 1.74
CA PRO A 187 23.62 -2.59 1.84
C PRO A 187 23.84 -3.06 3.28
N ALA A 188 24.68 -4.10 3.43
CA ALA A 188 25.19 -4.50 4.73
C ALA A 188 26.32 -3.55 5.17
N PHE A 189 26.13 -2.86 6.29
CA PHE A 189 27.11 -1.91 6.80
C PHE A 189 28.17 -2.54 7.70
N SER A 190 28.07 -3.83 8.02
CA SER A 190 29.09 -4.54 8.82
C SER A 190 30.52 -4.53 8.25
N LYS A 191 30.64 -4.23 6.95
CA LYS A 191 31.94 -4.14 6.29
C LYS A 191 32.54 -2.70 6.25
N THR A 192 31.70 -1.70 6.47
CA THR A 192 32.03 -0.27 6.32
C THR A 192 31.95 0.51 7.63
N LEU A 193 31.10 0.06 8.56
CA LEU A 193 30.92 0.65 9.89
C LEU A 193 31.49 -0.27 10.97
N LYS A 194 32.10 0.31 11.97
CA LYS A 194 32.50 -0.40 13.20
C LYS A 194 31.27 -0.65 14.09
N GLY A 195 31.43 -1.54 15.07
CA GLY A 195 30.33 -1.87 15.99
C GLY A 195 29.83 -0.68 16.80
N ASP A 196 30.73 0.21 17.25
CA ASP A 196 30.39 1.46 17.94
C ASP A 196 29.63 2.45 17.06
N GLU A 197 29.97 2.59 15.79
CA GLU A 197 29.22 3.43 14.83
C GLU A 197 27.80 2.88 14.59
N ILE A 198 27.61 1.55 14.63
CA ILE A 198 26.28 0.95 14.54
C ILE A 198 25.48 1.24 15.82
N GLU A 199 26.10 1.15 17.00
CA GLU A 199 25.44 1.50 18.28
C GLU A 199 25.07 2.98 18.32
N ASP A 200 25.91 3.87 17.83
CA ASP A 200 25.64 5.31 17.72
C ASP A 200 24.40 5.56 16.83
N LEU A 201 24.29 4.86 15.70
CA LEU A 201 23.12 4.93 14.83
C LEU A 201 21.84 4.42 15.50
N VAL A 202 21.93 3.29 16.24
CA VAL A 202 20.75 2.76 16.96
C VAL A 202 20.32 3.74 18.05
N THR A 203 21.27 4.34 18.77
CA THR A 203 20.99 5.38 19.77
C THR A 203 20.30 6.58 19.15
N LEU A 204 20.77 7.07 18.00
CA LEU A 204 20.13 8.14 17.25
C LEU A 204 18.68 7.80 16.84
N LEU A 205 18.48 6.60 16.29
CA LEU A 205 17.14 6.15 15.90
C LEU A 205 16.19 6.08 17.10
N ARG A 206 16.68 5.65 18.27
CA ARG A 206 15.91 5.68 19.52
C ARG A 206 15.55 7.08 19.98
N ALA A 207 16.44 8.03 19.81
CA ALA A 207 16.15 9.44 20.11
C ALA A 207 15.05 10.03 19.20
N TRP A 208 14.84 9.46 18.02
CA TRP A 208 13.74 9.85 17.13
C TRP A 208 12.40 9.15 17.46
N SER A 209 12.47 8.08 18.25
CA SER A 209 11.27 7.41 18.73
C SER A 209 10.57 8.29 19.75
N LEU A 210 9.35 8.74 19.43
CA LEU A 210 8.54 9.44 20.44
C LEU A 210 8.12 8.44 21.53
N PRO A 211 7.99 8.90 22.79
CA PRO A 211 7.37 8.07 23.80
C PRO A 211 5.97 7.64 23.31
N PRO A 212 5.51 6.41 23.65
CA PRO A 212 4.17 5.98 23.29
C PRO A 212 3.17 7.01 23.86
N PRO A 213 2.16 7.42 23.08
CA PRO A 213 1.10 8.27 23.63
C PRO A 213 0.49 7.54 24.84
N PRO A 214 0.11 8.25 25.90
CA PRO A 214 -0.58 7.63 27.01
C PRO A 214 -1.74 6.81 26.45
N ALA A 215 -1.89 5.59 26.95
CA ALA A 215 -2.92 4.66 26.49
C ALA A 215 -4.31 5.25 26.80
N ALA A 216 -4.80 6.10 25.91
CA ALA A 216 -6.23 6.33 25.83
C ALA A 216 -6.85 5.00 25.43
N ALA A 217 -7.79 4.51 26.21
CA ALA A 217 -8.57 3.34 25.83
C ALA A 217 -9.12 3.61 24.42
N PRO A 218 -8.79 2.78 23.42
CA PRO A 218 -9.24 3.01 22.07
C PRO A 218 -10.76 2.85 22.05
N VAL A 219 -11.47 3.96 21.98
CA VAL A 219 -12.90 3.92 21.63
C VAL A 219 -12.96 3.72 20.13
N PRO A 220 -13.52 2.61 19.65
CA PRO A 220 -13.71 2.43 18.22
C PRO A 220 -14.49 3.64 17.70
N PRO A 221 -13.99 4.38 16.72
CA PRO A 221 -14.79 5.43 16.12
C PRO A 221 -16.05 4.79 15.53
N PRO A 222 -17.19 5.46 15.61
CA PRO A 222 -18.42 4.96 14.99
C PRO A 222 -18.15 4.75 13.49
N PRO A 223 -18.77 3.73 12.87
CA PRO A 223 -18.73 3.59 11.42
C PRO A 223 -19.09 4.93 10.79
N ILE A 224 -18.28 5.40 9.82
CA ILE A 224 -18.59 6.64 9.12
C ILE A 224 -19.82 6.35 8.26
N PRO A 225 -21.02 6.85 8.61
CA PRO A 225 -22.17 6.70 7.73
C PRO A 225 -21.84 7.47 6.44
N LEU A 226 -22.20 6.91 5.30
CA LEU A 226 -22.29 7.72 4.10
C LEU A 226 -23.40 8.73 4.36
N GLY A 227 -23.01 9.93 4.79
CA GLY A 227 -23.88 11.08 4.92
C GLY A 227 -24.49 11.47 3.57
N PRO A 228 -25.31 12.52 3.52
CA PRO A 228 -25.75 13.06 2.24
C PRO A 228 -24.49 13.38 1.41
N VAL A 229 -24.42 12.79 0.21
CA VAL A 229 -23.32 13.00 -0.72
C VAL A 229 -23.32 14.46 -1.14
N PRO A 230 -22.27 15.25 -0.87
CA PRO A 230 -22.20 16.63 -1.32
C PRO A 230 -22.21 16.67 -2.85
N LEU A 231 -23.31 17.08 -3.40
CA LEU A 231 -23.53 17.13 -4.84
C LEU A 231 -24.26 18.41 -5.20
N ASN A 232 -23.73 19.16 -6.16
CA ASN A 232 -24.50 20.22 -6.81
C ASN A 232 -25.33 19.61 -7.95
N PRO A 233 -26.63 19.31 -7.76
CA PRO A 233 -27.46 18.64 -8.77
C PRO A 233 -27.73 19.54 -9.99
N LYS A 234 -27.60 20.85 -9.84
CA LYS A 234 -27.76 21.86 -10.89
C LYS A 234 -26.44 22.22 -11.57
N GLY A 235 -25.32 21.71 -11.09
CA GLY A 235 -24.01 21.92 -11.67
C GLY A 235 -23.91 21.33 -13.09
N ARG A 236 -23.17 22.00 -13.95
CA ARG A 236 -22.77 21.43 -15.25
C ARG A 236 -21.81 20.27 -15.06
N ASP A 237 -21.65 19.44 -16.06
CA ASP A 237 -20.56 18.47 -16.07
C ASP A 237 -19.19 19.21 -16.12
N PRO A 238 -18.19 18.71 -15.36
CA PRO A 238 -16.86 19.30 -15.38
C PRO A 238 -16.17 19.16 -16.75
N VAL A 239 -15.33 20.13 -17.08
CA VAL A 239 -14.56 20.16 -18.31
C VAL A 239 -13.15 19.60 -18.09
N GLY A 240 -12.61 18.90 -19.06
CA GLY A 240 -11.24 18.37 -19.01
C GLY A 240 -11.10 17.05 -18.24
N PHE A 241 -12.19 16.50 -17.69
CA PHE A 241 -12.14 15.20 -17.01
C PHE A 241 -12.00 14.05 -18.01
N LYS A 242 -11.17 13.07 -17.64
CA LYS A 242 -10.97 11.84 -18.41
C LYS A 242 -11.69 10.69 -17.72
N ALA A 243 -12.62 10.03 -18.42
CA ALA A 243 -13.35 8.91 -17.87
C ALA A 243 -12.51 7.62 -17.84
N GLN A 244 -12.59 6.90 -16.74
CA GLN A 244 -11.98 5.59 -16.57
C GLN A 244 -12.55 4.60 -17.60
N ALA A 245 -11.67 3.93 -18.36
CA ALA A 245 -12.07 2.84 -19.25
C ALA A 245 -12.39 1.56 -18.46
N ALA A 246 -13.26 0.73 -19.03
CA ALA A 246 -13.56 -0.60 -18.48
C ALA A 246 -12.53 -1.62 -18.97
N GLY A 247 -12.23 -2.60 -18.12
CA GLY A 247 -11.42 -3.77 -18.45
C GLY A 247 -10.20 -3.98 -17.56
N PRO A 248 -9.70 -5.21 -17.47
CA PRO A 248 -8.64 -5.59 -16.53
C PRO A 248 -7.28 -4.93 -16.86
N ASN A 249 -7.07 -4.49 -18.10
CA ASN A 249 -5.83 -3.84 -18.56
C ASN A 249 -6.03 -2.34 -18.85
N ALA A 250 -7.16 -1.75 -18.43
CA ALA A 250 -7.39 -0.33 -18.63
C ALA A 250 -6.41 0.48 -17.76
N LEU A 251 -5.70 1.41 -18.40
CA LEU A 251 -4.89 2.37 -17.66
C LEU A 251 -5.79 3.27 -16.82
N THR A 252 -5.33 3.63 -15.63
CA THR A 252 -6.05 4.56 -14.76
C THR A 252 -6.15 5.92 -15.46
N ALA A 253 -7.39 6.38 -15.68
CA ALA A 253 -7.62 7.71 -16.23
C ALA A 253 -7.54 8.73 -15.09
N THR A 254 -6.60 9.65 -15.21
CA THR A 254 -6.34 10.67 -14.20
C THR A 254 -6.76 12.07 -14.72
N THR A 255 -7.13 12.93 -13.77
CA THR A 255 -7.41 14.33 -14.00
C THR A 255 -6.51 15.17 -13.08
N PRO A 256 -5.78 16.17 -13.60
CA PRO A 256 -4.91 17.01 -12.81
C PRO A 256 -5.63 17.70 -11.64
N LEU A 257 -4.94 17.86 -10.54
CA LEU A 257 -5.43 18.47 -9.30
C LEU A 257 -6.00 19.87 -9.53
N GLU A 258 -5.33 20.71 -10.31
CA GLU A 258 -5.78 22.08 -10.59
C GLU A 258 -7.10 22.10 -11.36
N VAL A 259 -7.31 21.16 -12.27
CA VAL A 259 -8.56 21.03 -13.02
C VAL A 259 -9.70 20.62 -12.08
N ILE A 260 -9.46 19.64 -11.20
CA ILE A 260 -10.46 19.19 -10.22
C ILE A 260 -10.81 20.32 -9.26
N HIS A 261 -9.82 21.04 -8.74
CA HIS A 261 -10.05 22.15 -7.81
C HIS A 261 -10.84 23.29 -8.47
N ALA A 262 -10.46 23.70 -9.67
CA ALA A 262 -11.18 24.75 -10.40
C ALA A 262 -12.64 24.37 -10.68
N GLU A 263 -12.90 23.12 -11.08
CA GLU A 263 -14.25 22.64 -11.36
C GLU A 263 -15.09 22.50 -10.07
N LEU A 264 -14.45 22.17 -8.93
CA LEU A 264 -15.10 22.18 -7.63
C LEU A 264 -15.55 23.60 -7.22
N GLU A 265 -14.67 24.59 -7.39
CA GLU A 265 -14.97 26.01 -7.11
C GLU A 265 -16.09 26.55 -8.02
N HIS A 266 -16.13 26.11 -9.26
CA HIS A 266 -17.21 26.46 -10.21
C HIS A 266 -18.53 25.69 -9.94
N GLY A 267 -18.58 24.85 -8.91
CA GLY A 267 -19.76 24.10 -8.55
C GLY A 267 -20.18 23.06 -9.60
N ALA A 268 -19.22 22.43 -10.26
CA ALA A 268 -19.51 21.36 -11.20
C ALA A 268 -20.21 20.17 -10.53
N ARG A 269 -20.97 19.40 -11.33
CA ARG A 269 -21.69 18.22 -10.84
C ARG A 269 -20.75 17.04 -10.66
N MET A 270 -20.07 17.01 -9.53
CA MET A 270 -19.11 15.96 -9.17
C MET A 270 -19.12 15.66 -7.68
N VAL A 271 -18.56 14.52 -7.31
CA VAL A 271 -18.40 14.04 -5.93
C VAL A 271 -16.96 13.56 -5.74
N LEU A 272 -16.30 14.03 -4.70
CA LEU A 272 -14.97 13.57 -4.29
C LEU A 272 -15.11 12.32 -3.43
N LEU A 273 -14.39 11.26 -3.76
CA LEU A 273 -14.38 9.98 -3.06
C LEU A 273 -13.00 9.69 -2.48
N ASP A 274 -12.90 9.66 -1.16
CA ASP A 274 -11.69 9.23 -0.48
C ASP A 274 -11.62 7.70 -0.48
N ALA A 275 -10.65 7.16 -1.20
CA ALA A 275 -10.46 5.72 -1.36
C ALA A 275 -9.72 5.07 -0.19
N ARG A 276 -9.10 5.85 0.68
CA ARG A 276 -8.29 5.36 1.81
C ARG A 276 -9.13 4.69 2.89
N ALA A 277 -8.45 4.08 3.87
CA ALA A 277 -9.12 3.58 5.07
C ALA A 277 -9.83 4.73 5.82
N GLN A 278 -10.92 4.39 6.52
CA GLN A 278 -11.72 5.38 7.26
C GLN A 278 -10.92 6.09 8.35
N SER A 279 -9.91 5.43 8.93
CA SER A 279 -8.97 6.05 9.88
C SER A 279 -8.25 7.27 9.29
N ASP A 280 -7.82 7.17 8.03
CA ASP A 280 -7.14 8.28 7.35
C ASP A 280 -8.11 9.39 6.97
N TYR A 281 -9.30 9.02 6.48
CA TYR A 281 -10.35 9.99 6.20
C TYR A 281 -10.69 10.82 7.44
N MET A 282 -10.88 10.18 8.60
CA MET A 282 -11.17 10.88 9.85
C MET A 282 -10.04 11.79 10.32
N SER A 283 -8.80 11.38 10.07
CA SER A 283 -7.63 12.19 10.39
C SER A 283 -7.60 13.48 9.57
N GLN A 284 -7.71 13.35 8.25
CA GLN A 284 -7.73 14.47 7.31
C GLN A 284 -8.23 14.01 5.94
N HIS A 285 -9.08 14.80 5.30
CA HIS A 285 -9.59 14.56 3.95
C HIS A 285 -9.83 15.86 3.19
N ILE A 286 -10.03 15.79 1.88
CA ILE A 286 -10.42 16.96 1.06
C ILE A 286 -11.82 17.42 1.50
N ALA A 287 -11.99 18.71 1.78
CA ALA A 287 -13.27 19.26 2.19
C ALA A 287 -14.37 18.94 1.16
N GLY A 288 -15.49 18.44 1.64
CA GLY A 288 -16.60 17.97 0.80
C GLY A 288 -16.44 16.56 0.24
N ALA A 289 -15.37 15.84 0.55
CA ALA A 289 -15.22 14.45 0.14
C ALA A 289 -16.01 13.50 1.03
N VAL A 290 -16.42 12.35 0.48
CA VAL A 290 -17.01 11.24 1.23
C VAL A 290 -16.08 10.05 1.25
N SER A 291 -16.07 9.30 2.36
CA SER A 291 -15.25 8.09 2.51
C SER A 291 -15.90 6.92 1.76
N VAL A 292 -15.19 6.37 0.78
CA VAL A 292 -15.56 5.16 0.05
C VAL A 292 -14.33 4.28 -0.08
N PRO A 293 -14.03 3.46 0.93
CA PRO A 293 -12.78 2.68 0.97
C PRO A 293 -12.62 1.73 -0.22
N PHE A 294 -11.45 1.72 -0.84
CA PHE A 294 -11.15 0.94 -2.05
C PHE A 294 -11.36 -0.57 -1.87
N PHE A 295 -11.12 -1.08 -0.66
CA PHE A 295 -11.19 -2.51 -0.36
C PHE A 295 -12.62 -3.04 -0.26
N ASP A 296 -13.62 -2.18 0.08
CA ASP A 296 -15.03 -2.55 0.12
C ASP A 296 -15.98 -1.38 -0.20
N PRO A 297 -16.13 -1.00 -1.47
CA PRO A 297 -17.08 0.04 -1.88
C PRO A 297 -18.53 -0.42 -1.91
N SER A 298 -18.81 -1.74 -1.77
CA SER A 298 -20.14 -2.32 -1.97
C SER A 298 -21.25 -1.65 -1.17
N PRO A 299 -21.07 -1.31 0.14
CA PRO A 299 -22.12 -0.66 0.94
C PRO A 299 -22.50 0.75 0.45
N TYR A 300 -21.68 1.36 -0.39
CA TYR A 300 -21.83 2.75 -0.84
C TYR A 300 -22.43 2.87 -2.25
N LEU A 301 -22.34 1.83 -3.08
CA LEU A 301 -22.69 1.90 -4.52
C LEU A 301 -24.12 2.37 -4.77
N ALA A 302 -25.07 1.93 -3.97
CA ALA A 302 -26.48 2.31 -4.13
C ALA A 302 -26.77 3.79 -3.81
N LYS A 303 -25.90 4.43 -3.06
CA LYS A 303 -26.04 5.82 -2.62
C LYS A 303 -25.27 6.81 -3.49
N LEU A 304 -24.36 6.33 -4.35
CA LEU A 304 -23.59 7.18 -5.25
C LEU A 304 -24.42 7.59 -6.49
N PRO A 305 -24.35 8.86 -6.91
CA PRO A 305 -25.13 9.35 -8.05
C PRO A 305 -24.58 8.79 -9.38
N LYS A 306 -25.48 8.23 -10.22
CA LYS A 306 -25.12 7.68 -11.53
C LYS A 306 -24.89 8.76 -12.61
N ASN A 307 -25.41 9.96 -12.41
CA ASN A 307 -25.38 11.07 -13.37
C ASN A 307 -24.33 12.15 -13.07
N ALA A 308 -23.55 11.98 -12.00
CA ALA A 308 -22.45 12.89 -11.62
C ALA A 308 -21.08 12.26 -11.87
N TRP A 309 -20.05 13.10 -11.96
CA TRP A 309 -18.67 12.63 -11.96
C TRP A 309 -18.24 12.17 -10.56
N LEU A 310 -17.63 11.02 -10.49
CA LEU A 310 -17.01 10.48 -9.28
C LEU A 310 -15.49 10.63 -9.41
N VAL A 311 -14.91 11.41 -8.51
CA VAL A 311 -13.48 11.69 -8.49
C VAL A 311 -12.86 10.92 -7.33
N CYS A 312 -12.15 9.84 -7.62
CA CYS A 312 -11.47 9.03 -6.62
C CYS A 312 -10.09 9.62 -6.28
N TYR A 313 -9.74 9.69 -5.01
CA TYR A 313 -8.38 10.07 -4.61
C TYR A 313 -7.88 9.19 -3.46
N CYS A 314 -6.55 9.17 -3.26
CA CYS A 314 -5.88 8.51 -2.14
C CYS A 314 -4.65 9.31 -1.70
N GLY A 315 -3.91 8.79 -0.73
CA GLY A 315 -2.65 9.36 -0.28
C GLY A 315 -1.48 9.10 -1.23
N CYS A 316 -1.54 7.97 -1.94
CA CYS A 316 -0.53 7.52 -2.89
C CYS A 316 -0.92 7.83 -4.35
N PRO A 317 0.04 7.83 -5.28
CA PRO A 317 -0.29 7.92 -6.70
C PRO A 317 -1.06 6.67 -7.16
N HIS A 318 -2.38 6.76 -7.22
CA HIS A 318 -3.34 5.90 -7.91
C HIS A 318 -3.56 4.46 -7.39
N ALA A 319 -2.80 3.92 -6.44
CA ALA A 319 -2.94 2.53 -6.04
C ALA A 319 -4.36 2.21 -5.49
N GLU A 320 -4.77 2.91 -4.45
CA GLU A 320 -6.09 2.73 -3.84
C GLU A 320 -7.20 3.38 -4.66
N SER A 321 -6.99 4.62 -5.10
CA SER A 321 -7.99 5.37 -5.89
C SER A 321 -8.23 4.75 -7.26
N GLY A 322 -7.20 4.23 -7.93
CA GLY A 322 -7.33 3.47 -9.18
C GLY A 322 -8.10 2.16 -8.98
N THR A 323 -7.83 1.45 -7.87
CA THR A 323 -8.58 0.24 -7.50
C THR A 323 -10.06 0.56 -7.25
N LEU A 324 -10.37 1.64 -6.53
CA LEU A 324 -11.75 2.09 -6.33
C LEU A 324 -12.40 2.46 -7.66
N ALA A 325 -11.72 3.25 -8.50
CA ALA A 325 -12.24 3.67 -9.81
C ALA A 325 -12.59 2.46 -10.70
N ALA A 326 -11.73 1.45 -10.76
CA ALA A 326 -11.99 0.21 -11.50
C ALA A 326 -13.23 -0.52 -10.97
N LYS A 327 -13.40 -0.63 -9.64
CA LYS A 327 -14.59 -1.24 -9.02
C LYS A 327 -15.87 -0.46 -9.31
N LEU A 328 -15.81 0.87 -9.32
CA LEU A 328 -16.95 1.72 -9.68
C LEU A 328 -17.38 1.52 -11.14
N VAL A 329 -16.40 1.47 -12.06
CA VAL A 329 -16.69 1.20 -13.48
C VAL A 329 -17.30 -0.19 -13.66
N ALA A 330 -16.76 -1.22 -12.98
CA ALA A 330 -17.34 -2.56 -12.98
C ALA A 330 -18.77 -2.60 -12.42
N ALA A 331 -19.10 -1.70 -11.47
CA ALA A 331 -20.44 -1.51 -10.94
C ALA A 331 -21.37 -0.64 -11.83
N GLY A 332 -20.91 -0.28 -13.04
CA GLY A 332 -21.68 0.43 -14.06
C GLY A 332 -21.69 1.95 -13.98
N PHE A 333 -20.77 2.57 -13.20
CA PHE A 333 -20.57 4.02 -13.23
C PHE A 333 -19.74 4.40 -14.46
N LYS A 334 -20.21 5.39 -15.24
CA LYS A 334 -19.57 5.81 -16.50
C LYS A 334 -18.71 7.06 -16.36
N LYS A 335 -18.98 7.88 -15.36
CA LYS A 335 -18.28 9.16 -15.12
C LYS A 335 -17.39 9.00 -13.89
N VAL A 336 -16.24 8.34 -14.06
CA VAL A 336 -15.26 8.08 -12.99
C VAL A 336 -13.90 8.57 -13.44
N THR A 337 -13.19 9.28 -12.60
CA THR A 337 -11.79 9.70 -12.81
C THR A 337 -11.01 9.60 -11.50
N VAL A 338 -9.69 9.71 -11.58
CA VAL A 338 -8.79 9.70 -10.43
C VAL A 338 -8.07 11.05 -10.37
N LEU A 339 -7.95 11.62 -9.17
CA LEU A 339 -7.10 12.78 -8.91
C LEU A 339 -5.63 12.35 -9.08
N ASP A 340 -4.90 12.99 -10.00
CA ASP A 340 -3.60 12.52 -10.46
C ASP A 340 -2.53 12.54 -9.36
N GLU A 341 -2.36 13.67 -8.69
CA GLU A 341 -1.25 13.89 -7.77
C GLU A 341 -1.55 13.43 -6.33
N GLY A 342 -2.77 13.00 -6.05
CA GLY A 342 -3.20 12.52 -4.73
C GLY A 342 -3.33 13.61 -3.65
N LEU A 343 -3.70 13.19 -2.43
CA LEU A 343 -3.97 14.11 -1.31
C LEU A 343 -2.73 14.94 -0.92
N GLY A 344 -1.53 14.37 -1.00
CA GLY A 344 -0.31 15.07 -0.62
C GLY A 344 -0.10 16.38 -1.40
N ALA A 345 -0.36 16.37 -2.71
CA ALA A 345 -0.28 17.56 -3.53
C ALA A 345 -1.38 18.58 -3.19
N TRP A 346 -2.59 18.13 -2.88
CA TRP A 346 -3.69 18.98 -2.39
C TRP A 346 -3.32 19.75 -1.11
N VAL A 347 -2.71 19.04 -0.15
CA VAL A 347 -2.18 19.63 1.08
C VAL A 347 -1.09 20.65 0.81
N ASN A 348 -0.14 20.33 -0.07
CA ASN A 348 0.98 21.22 -0.42
C ASN A 348 0.51 22.51 -1.10
N LYS A 349 -0.58 22.46 -1.88
CA LYS A 349 -1.23 23.62 -2.48
C LYS A 349 -2.06 24.42 -1.46
N LYS A 350 -2.19 23.94 -0.23
CA LYS A 350 -3.02 24.55 0.83
C LYS A 350 -4.51 24.68 0.43
N TYR A 351 -5.00 23.75 -0.37
CA TYR A 351 -6.42 23.69 -0.72
C TYR A 351 -7.27 23.20 0.46
N PRO A 352 -8.59 23.47 0.48
CA PRO A 352 -9.43 23.20 1.63
C PRO A 352 -9.41 21.74 2.07
N LEU A 353 -9.27 21.54 3.36
CA LEU A 353 -9.25 20.25 4.04
C LEU A 353 -10.28 20.21 5.16
N SER A 354 -10.70 19.01 5.50
CA SER A 354 -11.61 18.72 6.60
C SER A 354 -11.07 17.56 7.45
N SER A 355 -11.69 17.30 8.58
CA SER A 355 -11.36 16.17 9.45
C SER A 355 -12.61 15.68 10.20
N GLY A 356 -12.54 14.48 10.78
CA GLY A 356 -13.67 13.84 11.42
C GLY A 356 -14.55 13.07 10.44
N THR A 357 -15.84 12.90 10.78
CA THR A 357 -16.75 12.03 10.04
C THR A 357 -17.61 12.74 8.99
N LYS A 358 -17.56 14.05 8.93
CA LYS A 358 -18.37 14.86 7.99
C LYS A 358 -17.52 15.22 6.77
N PRO A 359 -18.13 15.28 5.57
CA PRO A 359 -17.51 15.77 4.34
C PRO A 359 -16.92 17.18 4.45
#